data_5bcdd8ed086b4f55b92f7ce7991c638d
#
_entry.id   5bcdd8ed086b4f55b92f7ce7991c638d
#
_cell.length_a   1.000
_cell.length_b   1.000
_cell.length_c   1.000
_cell.angle_alpha   90.00
_cell.angle_beta   90.00
_cell.angle_gamma   90.00
#
_symmetry.space_group_name_H-M   'P 1'
#
loop_
_entity.id
_entity.type
_entity.pdbx_description
1 polymer ?
#
loop_
_entity_poly.entity_id
_entity_poly.type
_entity_poly.pdbx_seq_one_letter_code
_entity_poly.pdbx_strand_id
1 'polypeptide(L)'
;LYQSLYGYLPGIDPDQFDVVIVDEAHHALAHGFRTCLEHLQPRFLVGMTATPWRGDGQSLTSLFGDPIAKVSLVDGMAMGYLSKVDYRILCDNVDWDNMQRVSEQNLSIRDLNKRLFLPQRDEAVISELKKTMREVDNPRVAIFSPSIEHSNRFADMLSAAGIPCAALSKVDKAERRRRLLAFASGTYRAVCAVDVMNEGIDIPDLNILVFLRATHSRRIFVQQLGRGLRLSEGKEKVIVLDFVSDIRRMAEMIEMNNEGKAKGAEHEVVYLREGFVSFSD
;
A
#
# COMPACT_ATOMS: atom_id res chain seq x y z
N LEU A 1 1.20 -9.95 17.63
CA LEU A 1 1.72 -11.31 17.92
C LEU A 1 2.94 -11.30 18.85
N TYR A 2 4.04 -10.60 18.53
CA TYR A 2 5.21 -10.56 19.42
C TYR A 2 4.91 -9.94 20.80
N GLN A 3 4.00 -8.98 20.90
CA GLN A 3 3.57 -8.39 22.18
C GLN A 3 2.92 -9.45 23.11
N SER A 4 2.15 -10.35 22.53
CA SER A 4 1.59 -11.48 23.29
C SER A 4 2.69 -12.47 23.69
N LEU A 5 3.59 -12.80 22.75
CA LEU A 5 4.73 -13.69 23.01
C LEU A 5 5.61 -13.15 24.15
N TYR A 6 5.89 -11.83 24.15
CA TYR A 6 6.68 -11.18 25.18
C TYR A 6 6.16 -11.45 26.61
N GLY A 7 4.83 -11.45 26.79
CA GLY A 7 4.18 -11.77 28.06
C GLY A 7 4.29 -13.23 28.49
N TYR A 8 4.55 -14.15 27.57
CA TYR A 8 4.65 -15.59 27.83
C TYR A 8 6.10 -16.11 27.88
N LEU A 9 7.10 -15.27 27.55
CA LEU A 9 8.51 -15.68 27.51
C LEU A 9 9.01 -16.45 28.74
N PRO A 10 8.64 -16.06 30.00
CA PRO A 10 9.10 -16.77 31.18
C PRO A 10 8.67 -18.24 31.27
N GLY A 11 7.65 -18.64 30.50
CA GLY A 11 7.13 -20.00 30.45
C GLY A 11 7.53 -20.78 29.19
N ILE A 12 8.40 -20.22 28.35
CA ILE A 12 8.89 -20.84 27.12
C ILE A 12 10.35 -21.18 27.29
N ASP A 13 10.70 -22.47 27.14
CA ASP A 13 12.08 -22.90 27.12
C ASP A 13 12.82 -22.32 25.90
N PRO A 14 14.03 -21.77 26.05
CA PRO A 14 14.75 -21.14 24.96
C PRO A 14 14.97 -22.04 23.74
N ASP A 15 15.14 -23.32 23.92
CA ASP A 15 15.38 -24.34 22.89
C ASP A 15 14.11 -25.09 22.47
N GLN A 16 12.93 -24.63 22.89
CA GLN A 16 11.65 -25.29 22.59
C GLN A 16 11.36 -25.39 21.08
N PHE A 17 11.90 -24.47 20.27
CA PHE A 17 11.64 -24.43 18.83
C PHE A 17 12.94 -24.60 18.04
N ASP A 18 13.00 -25.60 17.18
CA ASP A 18 14.14 -25.81 16.27
C ASP A 18 14.21 -24.73 15.19
N VAL A 19 13.05 -24.25 14.72
CA VAL A 19 12.95 -23.25 13.66
C VAL A 19 12.02 -22.12 14.10
N VAL A 20 12.50 -20.90 14.00
CA VAL A 20 11.70 -19.68 14.21
C VAL A 20 11.67 -18.89 12.93
N ILE A 21 10.46 -18.64 12.41
CA ILE A 21 10.23 -17.84 11.21
C ILE A 21 9.60 -16.50 11.64
N VAL A 22 10.28 -15.41 11.27
CA VAL A 22 9.86 -14.05 11.56
C VAL A 22 9.32 -13.41 10.30
N ASP A 23 8.01 -13.27 10.23
CA ASP A 23 7.36 -12.47 9.19
C ASP A 23 7.43 -10.99 9.55
N GLU A 24 7.46 -10.10 8.54
CA GLU A 24 7.70 -8.66 8.69
C GLU A 24 8.97 -8.37 9.51
N ALA A 25 10.04 -9.08 9.20
CA ALA A 25 11.32 -9.07 9.94
C ALA A 25 11.93 -7.67 10.12
N HIS A 26 11.51 -6.67 9.33
CA HIS A 26 11.93 -5.28 9.50
C HIS A 26 11.51 -4.68 10.86
N HIS A 27 10.56 -5.30 11.57
CA HIS A 27 10.19 -4.94 12.94
C HIS A 27 11.03 -5.63 14.01
N ALA A 28 11.85 -6.63 13.66
CA ALA A 28 12.56 -7.48 14.61
C ALA A 28 13.56 -6.73 15.51
N LEU A 29 14.06 -5.57 15.06
CA LEU A 29 14.96 -4.72 15.85
C LEU A 29 14.24 -3.84 16.88
N ALA A 30 12.89 -3.80 16.90
CA ALA A 30 12.14 -3.14 17.96
C ALA A 30 12.37 -3.87 19.30
N HIS A 31 12.61 -3.10 20.37
CA HIS A 31 13.06 -3.62 21.67
C HIS A 31 12.30 -4.88 22.13
N GLY A 32 10.98 -4.84 22.24
CA GLY A 32 10.20 -5.99 22.70
C GLY A 32 10.25 -7.20 21.76
N PHE A 33 10.40 -6.98 20.45
CA PHE A 33 10.54 -8.06 19.47
C PHE A 33 11.93 -8.70 19.56
N ARG A 34 12.95 -7.84 19.64
CA ARG A 34 14.33 -8.27 19.79
C ARG A 34 14.52 -9.09 21.06
N THR A 35 13.95 -8.67 22.20
CA THR A 35 13.98 -9.46 23.44
C THR A 35 13.37 -10.85 23.27
N CYS A 36 12.27 -10.99 22.50
CA CYS A 36 11.71 -12.31 22.20
C CYS A 36 12.69 -13.18 21.42
N LEU A 37 13.36 -12.61 20.42
CA LEU A 37 14.31 -13.35 19.59
C LEU A 37 15.61 -13.70 20.34
N GLU A 38 16.06 -12.84 21.24
CA GLU A 38 17.25 -13.08 22.09
C GLU A 38 17.00 -14.15 23.15
N HIS A 39 15.74 -14.31 23.63
CA HIS A 39 15.35 -15.37 24.55
C HIS A 39 15.33 -16.75 23.85
N LEU A 40 14.76 -16.81 22.64
CA LEU A 40 14.64 -18.05 21.87
C LEU A 40 16.01 -18.40 21.25
N GLN A 41 16.40 -19.66 21.36
CA GLN A 41 17.66 -20.20 20.81
C GLN A 41 17.39 -21.27 19.75
N PRO A 42 16.71 -20.93 18.64
CA PRO A 42 16.39 -21.90 17.60
C PRO A 42 17.66 -22.35 16.87
N ARG A 43 17.63 -23.54 16.29
CA ARG A 43 18.69 -24.01 15.38
C ARG A 43 18.71 -23.21 14.07
N PHE A 44 17.54 -22.75 13.63
CA PHE A 44 17.37 -21.92 12.44
C PHE A 44 16.46 -20.73 12.73
N LEU A 45 16.96 -19.53 12.50
CA LEU A 45 16.20 -18.29 12.56
C LEU A 45 16.07 -17.72 11.13
N VAL A 46 14.84 -17.62 10.64
CA VAL A 46 14.53 -17.12 9.29
C VAL A 46 13.76 -15.82 9.39
N GLY A 47 14.26 -14.76 8.77
CA GLY A 47 13.55 -13.48 8.62
C GLY A 47 13.00 -13.29 7.22
N MET A 48 11.73 -12.96 7.10
CA MET A 48 11.08 -12.61 5.82
C MET A 48 10.54 -11.20 5.90
N THR A 49 10.74 -10.40 4.85
CA THR A 49 10.15 -9.06 4.74
C THR A 49 10.05 -8.63 3.29
N ALA A 50 8.94 -8.00 2.94
CA ALA A 50 8.78 -7.35 1.64
C ALA A 50 9.53 -6.00 1.57
N THR A 51 9.91 -5.43 2.70
CA THR A 51 10.52 -4.09 2.81
C THR A 51 11.72 -4.11 3.75
N PRO A 52 12.91 -4.54 3.25
CA PRO A 52 14.10 -4.65 4.09
C PRO A 52 14.67 -3.30 4.53
N TRP A 53 14.20 -2.21 3.93
CA TRP A 53 14.69 -0.86 4.23
C TRP A 53 14.13 -0.34 5.55
N ARG A 54 15.00 0.20 6.37
CA ARG A 54 14.66 0.86 7.62
C ARG A 54 15.05 2.34 7.56
N GLY A 55 14.15 3.19 8.05
CA GLY A 55 14.39 4.63 8.12
C GLY A 55 15.43 5.04 9.16
N ASP A 56 15.80 4.14 10.08
CA ASP A 56 16.83 4.36 11.13
C ASP A 56 18.23 3.88 10.74
N GLY A 57 18.40 3.39 9.52
CA GLY A 57 19.71 2.92 9.01
C GLY A 57 20.22 1.61 9.63
N GLN A 58 19.48 0.98 10.54
CA GLN A 58 19.87 -0.31 11.12
C GLN A 58 19.70 -1.45 10.14
N SER A 59 20.66 -2.37 10.08
CA SER A 59 20.62 -3.54 9.21
C SER A 59 20.04 -4.76 9.92
N LEU A 60 19.23 -5.52 9.21
CA LEU A 60 18.72 -6.82 9.65
C LEU A 60 19.79 -7.91 9.67
N THR A 61 20.93 -7.68 9.01
CA THR A 61 22.04 -8.65 8.94
C THR A 61 22.63 -8.98 10.31
N SER A 62 22.47 -8.08 11.28
CA SER A 62 22.91 -8.34 12.67
C SER A 62 22.11 -9.45 13.37
N LEU A 63 20.88 -9.74 12.92
CA LEU A 63 20.00 -10.78 13.48
C LEU A 63 19.89 -12.02 12.58
N PHE A 64 19.81 -11.82 11.27
CA PHE A 64 19.46 -12.87 10.32
C PHE A 64 20.61 -13.25 9.38
N GLY A 65 21.74 -12.54 9.44
CA GLY A 65 22.81 -12.68 8.44
C GLY A 65 22.46 -12.02 7.11
N ASP A 66 23.24 -12.32 6.08
CA ASP A 66 22.99 -11.80 4.74
C ASP A 66 21.76 -12.44 4.08
N PRO A 67 21.05 -11.69 3.23
CA PRO A 67 19.89 -12.23 2.52
C PRO A 67 20.27 -13.44 1.66
N ILE A 68 19.62 -14.58 1.89
CA ILE A 68 19.81 -15.82 1.11
C ILE A 68 18.96 -15.84 -0.17
N ALA A 69 17.89 -15.07 -0.22
CA ALA A 69 17.03 -14.90 -1.39
C ALA A 69 16.49 -13.48 -1.44
N LYS A 70 16.43 -12.92 -2.64
CA LYS A 70 15.83 -11.62 -2.93
C LYS A 70 15.04 -11.72 -4.22
N VAL A 71 13.74 -11.51 -4.12
CA VAL A 71 12.83 -11.42 -5.28
C VAL A 71 12.25 -10.02 -5.30
N SER A 72 12.51 -9.24 -6.34
CA SER A 72 11.92 -7.91 -6.48
C SER A 72 10.45 -8.02 -6.92
N LEU A 73 9.66 -6.94 -6.76
CA LEU A 73 8.30 -6.89 -7.30
C LEU A 73 8.30 -7.10 -8.82
N VAL A 74 9.32 -6.58 -9.51
CA VAL A 74 9.50 -6.75 -10.96
C VAL A 74 9.74 -8.21 -11.32
N ASP A 75 10.60 -8.91 -10.58
CA ASP A 75 10.81 -10.35 -10.77
C ASP A 75 9.52 -11.13 -10.55
N GLY A 76 8.78 -10.82 -9.48
CA GLY A 76 7.50 -11.45 -9.19
C GLY A 76 6.46 -11.24 -10.29
N MET A 77 6.40 -10.04 -10.88
CA MET A 77 5.52 -9.75 -12.02
C MET A 77 6.01 -10.45 -13.30
N ALA A 78 7.32 -10.44 -13.58
CA ALA A 78 7.90 -11.09 -14.74
C ALA A 78 7.74 -12.62 -14.70
N MET A 79 7.84 -13.23 -13.53
CA MET A 79 7.62 -14.66 -13.30
C MET A 79 6.14 -15.04 -13.26
N GLY A 80 5.22 -14.07 -13.32
CA GLY A 80 3.78 -14.32 -13.24
C GLY A 80 3.28 -14.69 -11.85
N TYR A 81 4.03 -14.39 -10.79
CA TYR A 81 3.60 -14.55 -9.38
C TYR A 81 2.82 -13.35 -8.87
N LEU A 82 2.90 -12.22 -9.57
CA LEU A 82 2.22 -10.97 -9.26
C LEU A 82 1.54 -10.42 -10.52
N SER A 83 0.42 -9.72 -10.33
CA SER A 83 -0.27 -8.99 -11.41
C SER A 83 0.60 -7.84 -11.91
N LYS A 84 0.46 -7.49 -13.19
CA LYS A 84 1.08 -6.30 -13.79
C LYS A 84 0.48 -5.02 -13.24
N VAL A 85 1.16 -3.89 -13.42
CA VAL A 85 0.73 -2.57 -12.97
C VAL A 85 0.48 -1.63 -14.13
N ASP A 86 -0.72 -1.05 -14.20
CA ASP A 86 -1.07 0.09 -15.05
C ASP A 86 -1.13 1.33 -14.15
N TYR A 87 -0.02 2.08 -14.09
CA TYR A 87 0.13 3.24 -13.20
C TYR A 87 -0.19 4.52 -13.96
N ARG A 88 -1.23 5.21 -13.53
CA ARG A 88 -1.73 6.44 -14.15
C ARG A 88 -1.48 7.60 -13.22
N ILE A 89 -0.60 8.50 -13.66
CA ILE A 89 -0.34 9.78 -13.01
C ILE A 89 -1.37 10.76 -13.53
N LEU A 90 -2.24 11.24 -12.65
CA LEU A 90 -3.33 12.13 -13.00
C LEU A 90 -3.02 13.52 -12.46
N CYS A 91 -2.48 14.37 -13.33
CA CYS A 91 -2.23 15.76 -13.01
C CYS A 91 -3.56 16.50 -12.88
N ASP A 92 -3.69 17.31 -11.86
CA ASP A 92 -4.81 18.23 -11.64
C ASP A 92 -4.38 19.69 -11.85
N ASN A 93 -5.34 20.62 -11.83
CA ASN A 93 -5.07 22.06 -11.96
C ASN A 93 -4.40 22.67 -10.72
N VAL A 94 -4.08 21.87 -9.72
CA VAL A 94 -3.37 22.35 -8.53
C VAL A 94 -1.95 22.69 -8.97
N ASP A 95 -1.51 23.91 -8.68
CA ASP A 95 -0.15 24.38 -8.94
C ASP A 95 0.84 23.61 -8.04
N TRP A 96 1.22 22.41 -8.50
CA TRP A 96 2.15 21.52 -7.82
C TRP A 96 3.55 22.11 -7.71
N ASP A 97 3.96 22.97 -8.66
CA ASP A 97 5.24 23.67 -8.61
C ASP A 97 5.28 24.65 -7.44
N ASN A 98 4.17 25.33 -7.19
CA ASN A 98 4.03 26.21 -6.02
C ASN A 98 3.95 25.41 -4.73
N MET A 99 3.32 24.23 -4.75
CA MET A 99 3.28 23.32 -3.61
C MET A 99 4.64 22.67 -3.34
N GLN A 100 5.46 22.37 -4.36
CA GLN A 100 6.83 21.90 -4.18
C GLN A 100 7.73 22.97 -3.54
N ARG A 101 7.68 24.21 -4.01
CA ARG A 101 8.43 25.33 -3.41
C ARG A 101 8.05 25.58 -1.95
N VAL A 102 6.77 25.36 -1.63
CA VAL A 102 6.27 25.44 -0.24
C VAL A 102 6.67 24.20 0.59
N SER A 103 6.85 23.03 -0.04
CA SER A 103 7.37 21.80 0.58
C SER A 103 8.85 21.90 0.94
N GLU A 104 9.66 22.63 0.16
CA GLU A 104 11.06 22.95 0.49
C GLU A 104 11.17 23.84 1.74
N GLN A 105 10.07 24.48 2.16
CA GLN A 105 9.95 25.31 3.36
C GLN A 105 9.48 24.54 4.60
N ASN A 106 9.73 23.21 4.72
CA ASN A 106 9.39 22.39 5.89
C ASN A 106 7.91 22.21 6.20
N LEU A 107 7.02 22.19 5.22
CA LEU A 107 5.64 21.78 5.46
C LEU A 107 5.56 20.32 5.86
N SER A 108 4.83 20.06 6.94
CA SER A 108 4.54 18.67 7.33
C SER A 108 3.63 17.99 6.30
N ILE A 109 3.73 16.66 6.17
CA ILE A 109 2.79 15.85 5.36
C ILE A 109 1.33 16.15 5.72
N ARG A 110 1.08 16.42 6.99
CA ARG A 110 -0.25 16.75 7.50
C ARG A 110 -0.78 18.04 6.87
N ASP A 111 0.08 19.04 6.68
CA ASP A 111 -0.31 20.31 6.09
C ASP A 111 -0.47 20.21 4.56
N LEU A 112 0.36 19.40 3.89
CA LEU A 112 0.16 19.04 2.49
C LEU A 112 -1.18 18.32 2.29
N ASN A 113 -1.47 17.30 3.07
CA ASN A 113 -2.71 16.56 2.98
C ASN A 113 -3.96 17.42 3.28
N LYS A 114 -3.86 18.44 4.14
CA LYS A 114 -4.96 19.40 4.36
C LYS A 114 -5.24 20.27 3.13
N ARG A 115 -4.20 20.67 2.39
CA ARG A 115 -4.33 21.50 1.18
C ARG A 115 -4.92 20.71 0.00
N LEU A 116 -4.81 19.37 0.02
CA LEU A 116 -5.39 18.48 -0.96
C LEU A 116 -6.91 18.26 -0.79
N PHE A 117 -7.50 18.90 0.21
CA PHE A 117 -8.92 18.78 0.54
C PHE A 117 -9.75 19.81 -0.23
N LEU A 118 -10.03 19.53 -1.49
CA LEU A 118 -10.88 20.37 -2.36
C LEU A 118 -12.11 19.58 -2.81
N PRO A 119 -13.34 20.04 -2.53
CA PRO A 119 -14.58 19.34 -2.92
C PRO A 119 -14.69 19.06 -4.43
N GLN A 120 -14.38 20.04 -5.27
CA GLN A 120 -14.45 19.90 -6.74
C GLN A 120 -13.47 18.82 -7.24
N ARG A 121 -12.33 18.70 -6.58
CA ARG A 121 -11.35 17.66 -6.86
C ARG A 121 -11.94 16.26 -6.62
N ASP A 122 -12.69 16.09 -5.55
CA ASP A 122 -13.29 14.80 -5.21
C ASP A 122 -14.32 14.35 -6.24
N GLU A 123 -15.10 15.27 -6.81
CA GLU A 123 -16.04 14.98 -7.90
C GLU A 123 -15.31 14.53 -9.18
N ALA A 124 -14.22 15.19 -9.53
CA ALA A 124 -13.41 14.81 -10.67
C ALA A 124 -12.74 13.44 -10.46
N VAL A 125 -12.25 13.15 -9.26
CA VAL A 125 -11.74 11.82 -8.87
C VAL A 125 -12.82 10.75 -9.03
N ILE A 126 -14.03 11.00 -8.57
CA ILE A 126 -15.16 10.06 -8.71
C ILE A 126 -15.50 9.83 -10.19
N SER A 127 -15.47 10.87 -11.01
CA SER A 127 -15.70 10.77 -12.46
C SER A 127 -14.66 9.87 -13.12
N GLU A 128 -13.37 10.09 -12.84
CA GLU A 128 -12.28 9.30 -13.40
C GLU A 128 -12.31 7.85 -12.88
N LEU A 129 -12.59 7.67 -11.60
CA LEU A 129 -12.77 6.34 -11.02
C LEU A 129 -13.91 5.58 -11.72
N LYS A 130 -15.05 6.21 -12.00
CA LYS A 130 -16.15 5.59 -12.73
C LYS A 130 -15.75 5.13 -14.13
N LYS A 131 -14.92 5.91 -14.84
CA LYS A 131 -14.40 5.52 -16.16
C LYS A 131 -13.50 4.28 -16.00
N THR A 132 -12.56 4.34 -15.07
CA THR A 132 -11.62 3.23 -14.81
C THR A 132 -12.33 1.94 -14.38
N MET A 133 -13.38 2.05 -13.57
CA MET A 133 -14.16 0.87 -13.14
C MET A 133 -14.88 0.16 -14.29
N ARG A 134 -15.11 0.83 -15.42
CA ARG A 134 -15.71 0.21 -16.63
C ARG A 134 -14.67 -0.57 -17.45
N GLU A 135 -13.39 -0.36 -17.20
CA GLU A 135 -12.28 -1.06 -17.88
C GLU A 135 -11.98 -2.43 -17.26
N VAL A 136 -12.59 -2.74 -16.11
CA VAL A 136 -12.22 -3.92 -15.30
C VAL A 136 -13.48 -4.69 -14.94
N ASP A 137 -13.43 -5.99 -15.11
CA ASP A 137 -14.46 -6.88 -14.59
C ASP A 137 -14.39 -6.92 -13.06
N ASN A 138 -15.56 -6.91 -12.40
CA ASN A 138 -15.65 -6.93 -10.93
C ASN A 138 -14.74 -5.92 -10.22
N PRO A 139 -14.90 -4.60 -10.45
CA PRO A 139 -14.02 -3.60 -9.86
C PRO A 139 -14.05 -3.65 -8.33
N ARG A 140 -12.86 -3.77 -7.73
CA ARG A 140 -12.56 -3.71 -6.29
C ARG A 140 -11.56 -2.59 -6.05
N VAL A 141 -11.98 -1.56 -5.35
CA VAL A 141 -11.26 -0.31 -5.24
C VAL A 141 -10.78 -0.08 -3.81
N ALA A 142 -9.50 0.19 -3.63
CA ALA A 142 -8.95 0.72 -2.38
C ALA A 142 -8.50 2.17 -2.58
N ILE A 143 -8.96 3.05 -1.70
CA ILE A 143 -8.73 4.49 -1.78
C ILE A 143 -7.96 4.94 -0.53
N PHE A 144 -6.80 5.54 -0.75
CA PHE A 144 -5.93 6.05 0.30
C PHE A 144 -6.16 7.56 0.47
N SER A 145 -6.88 7.89 1.52
CA SER A 145 -7.35 9.25 1.81
C SER A 145 -6.34 10.06 2.62
N PRO A 146 -6.32 11.41 2.47
CA PRO A 146 -5.40 12.29 3.21
C PRO A 146 -5.72 12.40 4.70
N SER A 147 -6.97 12.22 5.11
CA SER A 147 -7.41 12.28 6.51
C SER A 147 -8.60 11.35 6.78
N ILE A 148 -8.87 11.11 8.07
CA ILE A 148 -10.03 10.31 8.49
C ILE A 148 -11.34 11.01 8.08
N GLU A 149 -11.40 12.31 8.22
CA GLU A 149 -12.57 13.11 7.84
C GLU A 149 -12.84 13.00 6.34
N HIS A 150 -11.79 13.17 5.52
CA HIS A 150 -11.89 12.96 4.08
C HIS A 150 -12.33 11.53 3.74
N SER A 151 -11.75 10.52 4.40
CA SER A 151 -12.09 9.10 4.17
C SER A 151 -13.58 8.82 4.37
N ASN A 152 -14.18 9.39 5.43
CA ASN A 152 -15.60 9.22 5.70
C ASN A 152 -16.46 9.95 4.66
N ARG A 153 -16.19 11.25 4.46
CA ARG A 153 -16.93 12.07 3.48
C ARG A 153 -16.85 11.50 2.07
N PHE A 154 -15.67 11.07 1.63
CA PHE A 154 -15.46 10.54 0.29
C PHE A 154 -16.16 9.18 0.10
N ALA A 155 -16.24 8.36 1.14
CA ALA A 155 -17.01 7.11 1.12
C ALA A 155 -18.53 7.39 0.95
N ASP A 156 -19.05 8.42 1.62
CA ASP A 156 -20.44 8.86 1.47
C ASP A 156 -20.71 9.40 0.05
N MET A 157 -19.80 10.23 -0.49
CA MET A 157 -19.89 10.77 -1.85
C MET A 157 -19.88 9.65 -2.90
N LEU A 158 -19.00 8.64 -2.76
CA LEU A 158 -18.95 7.48 -3.65
C LEU A 158 -20.24 6.69 -3.60
N SER A 159 -20.77 6.44 -2.40
CA SER A 159 -22.04 5.72 -2.21
C SER A 159 -23.21 6.49 -2.84
N ALA A 160 -23.29 7.80 -2.65
CA ALA A 160 -24.27 8.67 -3.31
C ALA A 160 -24.11 8.68 -4.85
N ALA A 161 -22.88 8.52 -5.34
CA ALA A 161 -22.58 8.42 -6.77
C ALA A 161 -22.83 7.02 -7.36
N GLY A 162 -23.39 6.07 -6.59
CA GLY A 162 -23.74 4.71 -7.02
C GLY A 162 -22.57 3.71 -6.92
N ILE A 163 -21.51 4.02 -6.17
CA ILE A 163 -20.41 3.10 -5.86
C ILE A 163 -20.47 2.78 -4.37
N PRO A 164 -21.06 1.64 -3.95
CA PRO A 164 -21.12 1.26 -2.53
C PRO A 164 -19.72 1.24 -1.92
N CYS A 165 -19.49 2.12 -0.94
CA CYS A 165 -18.17 2.33 -0.34
C CYS A 165 -18.26 2.34 1.19
N ALA A 166 -17.21 1.82 1.86
CA ALA A 166 -17.09 1.88 3.31
C ALA A 166 -15.79 2.56 3.72
N ALA A 167 -15.85 3.48 4.68
CA ALA A 167 -14.66 3.99 5.35
C ALA A 167 -14.18 2.97 6.40
N LEU A 168 -12.87 2.74 6.45
CA LEU A 168 -12.22 1.78 7.37
C LEU A 168 -11.54 2.47 8.55
N SER A 169 -11.40 3.79 8.49
CA SER A 169 -10.73 4.60 9.51
C SER A 169 -11.69 4.97 10.64
N LYS A 170 -11.17 5.07 11.86
CA LYS A 170 -11.92 5.48 13.06
C LYS A 170 -13.15 4.61 13.39
N VAL A 171 -13.05 3.32 13.10
CA VAL A 171 -14.03 2.30 13.52
C VAL A 171 -13.35 1.25 14.39
N ASP A 172 -14.10 0.60 15.28
CA ASP A 172 -13.56 -0.47 16.11
C ASP A 172 -13.14 -1.70 15.26
N LYS A 173 -12.43 -2.65 15.88
CA LYS A 173 -11.91 -3.83 15.16
C LYS A 173 -13.02 -4.72 14.60
N ALA A 174 -14.15 -4.86 15.29
CA ALA A 174 -15.26 -5.71 14.88
C ALA A 174 -15.96 -5.11 13.66
N GLU A 175 -16.27 -3.81 13.71
CA GLU A 175 -16.89 -3.08 12.61
C GLU A 175 -15.98 -3.04 11.37
N ARG A 176 -14.67 -2.81 11.58
CA ARG A 176 -13.69 -2.86 10.49
C ARG A 176 -13.68 -4.22 9.81
N ARG A 177 -13.65 -5.30 10.59
CA ARG A 177 -13.71 -6.66 10.06
C ARG A 177 -15.00 -6.90 9.27
N ARG A 178 -16.14 -6.45 9.78
CA ARG A 178 -17.43 -6.55 9.10
C ARG A 178 -17.41 -5.85 7.74
N ARG A 179 -16.92 -4.59 7.69
CA ARG A 179 -16.80 -3.82 6.44
C ARG A 179 -15.86 -4.48 5.44
N LEU A 180 -14.77 -5.06 5.90
CA LEU A 180 -13.82 -5.76 5.06
C LEU A 180 -14.41 -7.07 4.50
N LEU A 181 -15.16 -7.83 5.28
CA LEU A 181 -15.87 -9.01 4.80
C LEU A 181 -16.94 -8.60 3.77
N ALA A 182 -17.66 -7.52 3.99
CA ALA A 182 -18.64 -6.98 3.04
C ALA A 182 -17.95 -6.48 1.75
N PHE A 183 -16.72 -5.95 1.84
CA PHE A 183 -15.92 -5.60 0.67
C PHE A 183 -15.43 -6.86 -0.07
N ALA A 184 -14.95 -7.86 0.63
CA ALA A 184 -14.52 -9.12 0.03
C ALA A 184 -15.70 -9.85 -0.67
N SER A 185 -16.89 -9.81 -0.09
CA SER A 185 -18.11 -10.41 -0.70
C SER A 185 -18.70 -9.61 -1.86
N GLY A 186 -18.23 -8.35 -2.06
CA GLY A 186 -18.75 -7.48 -3.11
C GLY A 186 -19.94 -6.60 -2.74
N THR A 187 -20.42 -6.65 -1.51
CA THR A 187 -21.43 -5.72 -0.99
C THR A 187 -20.94 -4.28 -1.09
N TYR A 188 -19.69 -4.04 -0.69
CA TYR A 188 -18.97 -2.81 -1.01
C TYR A 188 -18.08 -3.04 -2.23
N ARG A 189 -18.06 -2.10 -3.16
CA ARG A 189 -17.14 -2.11 -4.30
C ARG A 189 -15.89 -1.30 -4.05
N ALA A 190 -15.94 -0.41 -3.07
CA ALA A 190 -14.83 0.44 -2.68
C ALA A 190 -14.65 0.48 -1.17
N VAL A 191 -13.42 0.73 -0.73
CA VAL A 191 -13.08 1.05 0.65
C VAL A 191 -12.16 2.27 0.70
N CYS A 192 -12.43 3.17 1.66
CA CYS A 192 -11.58 4.33 1.93
C CYS A 192 -10.83 4.13 3.24
N ALA A 193 -9.52 4.39 3.24
CA ALA A 193 -8.69 4.27 4.43
C ALA A 193 -7.58 5.34 4.44
N VAL A 194 -7.09 5.68 5.62
CA VAL A 194 -5.89 6.52 5.77
C VAL A 194 -4.64 5.64 5.83
N ASP A 195 -4.54 4.76 6.81
CA ASP A 195 -3.37 3.88 6.99
C ASP A 195 -3.74 2.41 7.28
N VAL A 196 -5.04 2.14 7.42
CA VAL A 196 -5.55 0.88 8.00
C VAL A 196 -5.32 -0.35 7.14
N MET A 197 -5.01 -0.18 5.85
CA MET A 197 -4.76 -1.30 4.95
C MET A 197 -3.31 -1.82 5.02
N ASN A 198 -2.51 -1.35 5.98
CA ASN A 198 -1.11 -1.75 6.09
C ASN A 198 -0.92 -3.14 6.71
N GLU A 199 -1.92 -3.68 7.44
CA GLU A 199 -1.80 -4.97 8.13
C GLU A 199 -3.03 -5.86 7.99
N GLY A 200 -2.81 -7.15 7.72
CA GLY A 200 -3.77 -8.23 7.98
C GLY A 200 -4.97 -8.39 7.05
N ILE A 201 -5.04 -7.68 5.92
CA ILE A 201 -6.16 -7.81 4.98
C ILE A 201 -5.71 -8.50 3.71
N ASP A 202 -6.30 -9.64 3.44
CA ASP A 202 -6.15 -10.34 2.18
C ASP A 202 -7.37 -10.09 1.30
N ILE A 203 -7.19 -9.34 0.22
CA ILE A 203 -8.21 -9.09 -0.80
C ILE A 203 -7.55 -9.32 -2.16
N PRO A 204 -7.48 -10.57 -2.63
CA PRO A 204 -6.84 -10.90 -3.90
C PRO A 204 -7.46 -10.18 -5.09
N ASP A 205 -8.77 -9.96 -5.06
CA ASP A 205 -9.54 -9.32 -6.14
C ASP A 205 -9.35 -7.81 -6.24
N LEU A 206 -8.57 -7.20 -5.33
CA LEU A 206 -8.27 -5.77 -5.38
C LEU A 206 -7.54 -5.44 -6.68
N ASN A 207 -8.19 -4.66 -7.56
CA ASN A 207 -7.71 -4.40 -8.91
C ASN A 207 -7.61 -2.91 -9.27
N ILE A 208 -8.09 -2.00 -8.41
CA ILE A 208 -7.93 -0.56 -8.57
C ILE A 208 -7.43 0.04 -7.24
N LEU A 209 -6.33 0.78 -7.30
CA LEU A 209 -5.78 1.56 -6.18
C LEU A 209 -5.87 3.05 -6.50
N VAL A 210 -6.35 3.84 -5.55
CA VAL A 210 -6.47 5.30 -5.71
C VAL A 210 -5.69 6.00 -4.62
N PHE A 211 -4.72 6.82 -5.00
CA PHE A 211 -3.92 7.61 -4.08
C PHE A 211 -4.36 9.07 -4.10
N LEU A 212 -4.98 9.53 -3.01
CA LEU A 212 -5.43 10.91 -2.79
C LEU A 212 -4.56 11.63 -1.74
N ARG A 213 -3.51 10.98 -1.26
CA ARG A 213 -2.61 11.48 -0.21
C ARG A 213 -1.15 11.42 -0.62
N ALA A 214 -0.37 12.39 -0.14
CA ALA A 214 1.09 12.27 -0.15
C ALA A 214 1.55 11.26 0.92
N THR A 215 2.59 10.51 0.63
CA THR A 215 3.26 9.63 1.60
C THR A 215 4.77 9.72 1.44
N HIS A 216 5.50 9.88 2.54
CA HIS A 216 6.97 9.91 2.51
C HIS A 216 7.61 8.53 2.69
N SER A 217 6.81 7.48 2.83
CA SER A 217 7.32 6.14 3.10
C SER A 217 7.22 5.25 1.87
N ARG A 218 8.36 4.97 1.24
CA ARG A 218 8.52 3.94 0.22
C ARG A 218 7.90 2.62 0.70
N ARG A 219 8.15 2.26 1.95
CA ARG A 219 7.62 1.04 2.56
C ARG A 219 6.10 0.98 2.54
N ILE A 220 5.43 2.06 2.98
CA ILE A 220 3.96 2.12 2.99
C ILE A 220 3.42 1.99 1.56
N PHE A 221 4.01 2.67 0.60
CA PHE A 221 3.61 2.58 -0.80
C PHE A 221 3.75 1.16 -1.34
N VAL A 222 4.92 0.53 -1.16
CA VAL A 222 5.18 -0.85 -1.62
C VAL A 222 4.22 -1.84 -0.97
N GLN A 223 3.93 -1.70 0.33
CA GLN A 223 2.95 -2.55 1.02
C GLN A 223 1.53 -2.34 0.49
N GLN A 224 1.13 -1.11 0.21
CA GLN A 224 -0.18 -0.79 -0.37
C GLN A 224 -0.31 -1.32 -1.79
N LEU A 225 0.72 -1.12 -2.63
CA LEU A 225 0.78 -1.64 -3.98
C LEU A 225 0.76 -3.17 -3.97
N GLY A 226 1.59 -3.81 -3.15
CA GLY A 226 1.72 -5.26 -3.05
C GLY A 226 0.41 -5.98 -2.74
N ARG A 227 -0.52 -5.34 -2.03
CA ARG A 227 -1.86 -5.90 -1.80
C ARG A 227 -2.69 -5.99 -3.08
N GLY A 228 -2.56 -5.00 -3.95
CA GLY A 228 -3.19 -5.04 -5.26
C GLY A 228 -2.51 -6.00 -6.23
N LEU A 229 -1.24 -6.35 -6.03
CA LEU A 229 -0.50 -7.19 -6.97
C LEU A 229 -0.81 -8.69 -6.83
N ARG A 230 -1.54 -9.13 -5.81
CA ARG A 230 -1.91 -10.55 -5.66
C ARG A 230 -2.68 -11.04 -6.87
N LEU A 231 -2.37 -12.24 -7.32
CA LEU A 231 -3.11 -12.87 -8.41
C LEU A 231 -4.51 -13.26 -7.93
N SER A 232 -5.49 -13.08 -8.81
CA SER A 232 -6.79 -13.70 -8.68
C SER A 232 -7.32 -14.06 -10.07
N GLU A 233 -8.30 -14.93 -10.13
CA GLU A 233 -8.90 -15.39 -11.38
C GLU A 233 -9.48 -14.20 -12.16
N GLY A 234 -9.14 -14.10 -13.45
CA GLY A 234 -9.57 -13.01 -14.32
C GLY A 234 -8.87 -11.67 -14.13
N LYS A 235 -7.90 -11.57 -13.20
CA LYS A 235 -7.17 -10.33 -12.94
C LYS A 235 -5.81 -10.34 -13.64
N GLU A 236 -5.70 -9.60 -14.72
CA GLU A 236 -4.43 -9.47 -15.47
C GLU A 236 -3.51 -8.39 -14.89
N LYS A 237 -4.08 -7.29 -14.41
CA LYS A 237 -3.33 -6.12 -13.92
C LYS A 237 -4.04 -5.40 -12.80
N VAL A 238 -3.29 -4.58 -12.09
CA VAL A 238 -3.78 -3.58 -11.15
C VAL A 238 -3.69 -2.21 -11.79
N ILE A 239 -4.78 -1.45 -11.75
CA ILE A 239 -4.79 -0.05 -12.18
C ILE A 239 -4.55 0.82 -10.96
N VAL A 240 -3.56 1.69 -11.04
CA VAL A 240 -3.23 2.67 -10.01
C VAL A 240 -3.56 4.06 -10.52
N LEU A 241 -4.45 4.76 -9.82
CA LEU A 241 -4.77 6.16 -10.07
C LEU A 241 -4.07 7.02 -9.02
N ASP A 242 -3.04 7.75 -9.42
CA ASP A 242 -2.31 8.65 -8.54
C ASP A 242 -2.65 10.12 -8.85
N PHE A 243 -3.47 10.71 -7.98
CA PHE A 243 -3.90 12.10 -8.10
C PHE A 243 -2.99 13.09 -7.36
N VAL A 244 -1.93 12.62 -6.74
CA VAL A 244 -1.05 13.47 -5.92
C VAL A 244 0.28 13.75 -6.62
N SER A 245 0.61 12.97 -7.66
CA SER A 245 1.88 13.08 -8.40
C SER A 245 3.09 13.10 -7.46
N ASP A 246 3.09 12.21 -6.44
CA ASP A 246 4.17 12.11 -5.47
C ASP A 246 5.46 11.65 -6.16
N ILE A 247 6.44 12.56 -6.25
CA ILE A 247 7.70 12.35 -6.96
C ILE A 247 8.41 11.06 -6.51
N ARG A 248 8.28 10.68 -5.24
CA ARG A 248 8.92 9.47 -4.71
C ARG A 248 8.26 8.21 -5.23
N ARG A 249 6.92 8.20 -5.32
CA ARG A 249 6.19 7.09 -5.93
C ARG A 249 6.50 7.01 -7.43
N MET A 250 6.54 8.16 -8.09
CA MET A 250 6.92 8.23 -9.51
C MET A 250 8.33 7.68 -9.74
N ALA A 251 9.31 8.10 -8.94
CA ALA A 251 10.68 7.60 -9.02
C ALA A 251 10.74 6.07 -8.82
N GLU A 252 10.00 5.55 -7.84
CA GLU A 252 9.90 4.11 -7.59
C GLU A 252 9.32 3.36 -8.80
N MET A 253 8.25 3.89 -9.39
CA MET A 253 7.62 3.25 -10.55
C MET A 253 8.50 3.32 -11.80
N ILE A 254 9.25 4.42 -11.99
CA ILE A 254 10.24 4.54 -13.06
C ILE A 254 11.38 3.54 -12.85
N GLU A 255 11.89 3.41 -11.63
CA GLU A 255 12.93 2.44 -11.28
C GLU A 255 12.47 1.02 -11.58
N MET A 256 11.25 0.65 -11.16
CA MET A 256 10.65 -0.65 -11.46
C MET A 256 10.49 -0.91 -12.97
N ASN A 257 10.03 0.10 -13.72
CA ASN A 257 9.89 -0.02 -15.18
C ASN A 257 11.24 -0.22 -15.86
N ASN A 258 12.27 0.51 -15.43
CA ASN A 258 13.63 0.38 -15.97
C ASN A 258 14.25 -0.98 -15.60
N GLU A 259 14.02 -1.47 -14.37
CA GLU A 259 14.45 -2.80 -13.94
C GLU A 259 13.82 -3.90 -14.81
N GLY A 260 12.51 -3.80 -15.09
CA GLY A 260 11.81 -4.74 -15.98
C GLY A 260 12.39 -4.76 -17.39
N LYS A 261 12.66 -3.58 -17.98
CA LYS A 261 13.28 -3.47 -19.31
C LYS A 261 14.71 -4.03 -19.35
N ALA A 262 15.52 -3.76 -18.34
CA ALA A 262 16.89 -4.23 -18.25
C ALA A 262 16.99 -5.76 -18.12
N LYS A 263 16.00 -6.41 -17.53
CA LYS A 263 15.92 -7.87 -17.36
C LYS A 263 15.38 -8.59 -18.60
N GLY A 264 15.10 -7.87 -19.69
CA GLY A 264 14.62 -8.46 -20.94
C GLY A 264 13.24 -9.10 -20.81
N ALA A 265 12.40 -8.57 -19.92
CA ALA A 265 11.01 -8.98 -19.87
C ALA A 265 10.38 -8.72 -21.24
N GLU A 266 10.00 -9.78 -21.95
CA GLU A 266 9.38 -9.69 -23.30
C GLU A 266 8.07 -8.91 -23.27
N HIS A 267 7.53 -8.67 -22.06
CA HIS A 267 6.31 -7.89 -21.82
C HIS A 267 6.57 -6.83 -20.77
N GLU A 268 6.12 -5.60 -21.03
CA GLU A 268 6.09 -4.56 -19.99
C GLU A 268 5.31 -5.06 -18.78
N VAL A 269 5.93 -4.99 -17.60
CA VAL A 269 5.31 -5.37 -16.32
C VAL A 269 4.72 -4.17 -15.58
N VAL A 270 5.23 -2.97 -15.90
CA VAL A 270 4.75 -1.69 -15.39
C VAL A 270 4.47 -0.77 -16.56
N TYR A 271 3.22 -0.36 -16.72
CA TYR A 271 2.79 0.63 -17.71
C TYR A 271 2.65 1.97 -17.00
N LEU A 272 3.45 2.96 -17.41
CA LEU A 272 3.33 4.34 -16.93
C LEU A 272 2.53 5.14 -17.94
N ARG A 273 1.46 5.78 -17.47
CA ARG A 273 0.61 6.66 -18.28
C ARG A 273 0.44 7.99 -17.59
N GLU A 274 0.47 9.05 -18.37
CA GLU A 274 0.11 10.38 -17.92
C GLU A 274 -1.31 10.68 -18.36
N GLY A 275 -2.09 11.28 -17.48
CA GLY A 275 -3.45 11.73 -17.73
C GLY A 275 -3.68 13.11 -17.10
N PHE A 276 -4.62 13.84 -17.66
CA PHE A 276 -5.04 15.13 -17.13
C PHE A 276 -6.50 15.06 -16.69
N VAL A 277 -6.76 15.50 -15.47
CA VAL A 277 -8.11 15.62 -14.92
C VAL A 277 -8.42 17.11 -14.76
N SER A 278 -9.32 17.60 -15.61
CA SER A 278 -9.80 18.98 -15.49
C SER A 278 -10.85 19.07 -14.39
N PHE A 279 -10.65 19.97 -13.46
CA PHE A 279 -11.70 20.47 -12.58
C PHE A 279 -12.36 21.62 -13.32
N SER A 280 -13.63 21.47 -13.69
CA SER A 280 -14.42 22.59 -14.22
C SER A 280 -14.56 23.64 -13.10
N ASP A 281 -14.25 24.90 -13.42
CA ASP A 281 -14.50 26.04 -12.57
C ASP A 281 -15.99 26.17 -12.23
#